data_8f60ed7ca048a5caaa7bdaf4d0aa0f71
#
_entry.id   8f60ed7ca048a5caaa7bdaf4d0aa0f71
#
_cell.length_a   1.000
_cell.length_b   1.000
_cell.length_c   1.000
_cell.angle_alpha   90.00
_cell.angle_beta   90.00
_cell.angle_gamma   90.00
#
_symmetry.space_group_name_H-M   'P 1'
#
loop_
_entity.id
_entity.type
_entity.pdbx_description
1 polymer ?
#
loop_
_entity_poly.entity_id
_entity_poly.type
_entity_poly.pdbx_seq_one_letter_code
_entity_poly.pdbx_strand_id
1 'polypeptide(L)'
;QSAMFTLRKSPSNVDLVEATITHLEFLHEVDSLGYLYRGQLLANAVRRYEHMWLPMAANEKTNQIAAPLDVEWVWYLHMLAPRVYDSDCQRLVSKVVDHKFFTREQKKLALEKSQEIWKRRYPDEPFDINPDSVSQISAAPSSELSCDLIRAAIVQRNFNYQVSLPHYNDRKFLGNAVKRYKKFLRLHSSSSREIFIPTCDIDLIWHAHLAHPLAYRNECTKLFRGTLDHDHEDHIPRGDAPSVCAAAITQDRWAMMYGDNYV
;
A
#
# COMPACT_ATOMS: atom_id res chain seq x y z
N GLN A 1 -5.86 -38.12 14.30
CA GLN A 1 -5.68 -38.18 12.83
C GLN A 1 -5.38 -36.73 12.36
N SER A 2 -4.10 -36.46 12.11
CA SER A 2 -3.58 -35.19 11.61
C SER A 2 -4.01 -35.04 10.14
N ALA A 3 -4.97 -34.16 9.88
CA ALA A 3 -5.32 -33.83 8.51
C ALA A 3 -4.16 -32.98 7.91
N MET A 4 -3.37 -33.64 7.08
CA MET A 4 -2.41 -33.00 6.20
C MET A 4 -3.16 -32.03 5.25
N PHE A 5 -3.26 -30.75 5.64
CA PHE A 5 -3.76 -29.72 4.75
C PHE A 5 -2.70 -29.43 3.68
N THR A 6 -2.87 -30.09 2.55
CA THR A 6 -2.11 -29.77 1.34
C THR A 6 -2.27 -28.29 1.03
N LEU A 7 -1.17 -27.56 0.96
CA LEU A 7 -1.07 -26.18 0.51
C LEU A 7 -1.58 -26.08 -0.95
N ARG A 8 -2.90 -25.99 -1.14
CA ARG A 8 -3.42 -25.52 -2.43
C ARG A 8 -2.82 -24.13 -2.67
N LYS A 9 -2.03 -24.00 -3.73
CA LYS A 9 -1.61 -22.71 -4.25
C LYS A 9 -2.86 -21.86 -4.38
N SER A 10 -3.02 -20.87 -3.49
CA SER A 10 -4.00 -19.82 -3.69
C SER A 10 -3.53 -19.04 -4.93
N PRO A 11 -4.30 -18.93 -5.99
CA PRO A 11 -3.91 -18.16 -7.14
C PRO A 11 -4.14 -16.67 -6.84
N SER A 12 -3.25 -16.04 -6.08
CA SER A 12 -3.07 -14.63 -6.27
C SER A 12 -2.40 -14.48 -7.63
N ASN A 13 -3.00 -13.75 -8.55
CA ASN A 13 -2.39 -13.42 -9.84
C ASN A 13 -1.16 -12.52 -9.71
N VAL A 14 -0.72 -12.22 -8.48
CA VAL A 14 0.41 -11.34 -8.15
C VAL A 14 1.56 -12.18 -7.60
N ASP A 15 2.73 -12.07 -8.23
CA ASP A 15 3.97 -12.54 -7.64
C ASP A 15 4.39 -11.56 -6.54
N LEU A 16 4.11 -11.92 -5.28
CA LEU A 16 4.35 -11.04 -4.14
C LEU A 16 5.84 -10.79 -3.88
N VAL A 17 6.75 -11.66 -4.31
CA VAL A 17 8.19 -11.40 -4.18
C VAL A 17 8.60 -10.29 -5.16
N GLU A 18 8.22 -10.42 -6.44
CA GLU A 18 8.52 -9.39 -7.44
C GLU A 18 7.81 -8.06 -7.13
N ALA A 19 6.55 -8.12 -6.73
CA ALA A 19 5.80 -6.93 -6.30
C ALA A 19 6.49 -6.22 -5.13
N THR A 20 7.03 -6.98 -4.15
CA THR A 20 7.74 -6.40 -3.01
C THR A 20 9.08 -5.78 -3.42
N ILE A 21 9.83 -6.40 -4.34
CA ILE A 21 11.08 -5.81 -4.84
C ILE A 21 10.79 -4.45 -5.52
N THR A 22 9.81 -4.40 -6.40
CA THR A 22 9.42 -3.16 -7.08
C THR A 22 8.87 -2.12 -6.09
N HIS A 23 8.14 -2.58 -5.06
CA HIS A 23 7.67 -1.72 -3.98
C HIS A 23 8.83 -1.10 -3.19
N LEU A 24 9.87 -1.87 -2.85
CA LEU A 24 11.06 -1.35 -2.17
C LEU A 24 11.82 -0.32 -3.02
N GLU A 25 11.92 -0.53 -4.33
CA GLU A 25 12.48 0.47 -5.25
C GLU A 25 11.68 1.77 -5.22
N PHE A 26 10.34 1.68 -5.24
CA PHE A 26 9.45 2.83 -5.11
C PHE A 26 9.63 3.56 -3.77
N LEU A 27 9.67 2.84 -2.64
CA LEU A 27 9.89 3.45 -1.32
C LEU A 27 11.25 4.16 -1.24
N HIS A 28 12.28 3.60 -1.88
CA HIS A 28 13.59 4.24 -1.98
C HIS A 28 13.56 5.54 -2.82
N GLU A 29 12.82 5.56 -3.93
CA GLU A 29 12.60 6.78 -4.72
C GLU A 29 11.92 7.88 -3.87
N VAL A 30 10.88 7.52 -3.10
CA VAL A 30 10.18 8.45 -2.20
C VAL A 30 11.12 8.99 -1.12
N ASP A 31 11.89 8.13 -0.47
CA ASP A 31 12.84 8.53 0.59
C ASP A 31 13.91 9.48 0.09
N SER A 32 14.37 9.30 -1.16
CA SER A 32 15.38 10.18 -1.77
C SER A 32 14.92 11.64 -1.90
N LEU A 33 13.61 11.86 -1.90
CA LEU A 33 12.99 13.18 -2.10
C LEU A 33 12.48 13.85 -0.83
N GLY A 34 12.66 13.32 0.33
CA GLY A 34 12.36 13.84 1.68
C GLY A 34 11.17 14.81 1.87
N TYR A 35 10.85 15.64 0.87
CA TYR A 35 9.74 16.59 0.88
C TYR A 35 8.35 15.95 0.71
N LEU A 36 8.29 14.66 0.35
CA LEU A 36 7.04 13.93 0.18
C LEU A 36 6.44 13.44 1.51
N TYR A 37 7.10 13.69 2.63
CA TYR A 37 6.58 13.31 3.95
C TYR A 37 5.84 14.43 4.69
N ARG A 38 5.96 15.68 4.27
CA ARG A 38 5.34 16.83 4.96
C ARG A 38 5.33 18.09 4.12
N GLY A 39 4.53 19.05 4.58
CA GLY A 39 4.52 20.42 4.01
C GLY A 39 3.64 20.56 2.79
N GLN A 40 3.80 21.70 2.11
CA GLN A 40 2.89 22.13 1.05
C GLN A 40 2.97 21.25 -0.21
N LEU A 41 4.14 20.66 -0.50
CA LEU A 41 4.29 19.74 -1.63
C LEU A 41 3.46 18.47 -1.44
N LEU A 42 3.45 17.89 -0.22
CA LEU A 42 2.59 16.77 0.08
C LEU A 42 1.09 17.14 0.00
N ALA A 43 0.71 18.30 0.55
CA ALA A 43 -0.68 18.77 0.44
C ALA A 43 -1.10 18.96 -1.02
N ASN A 44 -0.21 19.48 -1.87
CA ASN A 44 -0.47 19.58 -3.31
C ASN A 44 -0.54 18.21 -3.99
N ALA A 45 0.30 17.27 -3.60
CA ALA A 45 0.24 15.88 -4.10
C ALA A 45 -1.11 15.23 -3.77
N VAL A 46 -1.68 15.45 -2.57
CA VAL A 46 -3.03 15.01 -2.20
C VAL A 46 -4.08 15.62 -3.13
N ARG A 47 -4.04 16.95 -3.35
CA ARG A 47 -4.95 17.62 -4.29
C ARG A 47 -4.86 17.04 -5.71
N ARG A 48 -3.64 16.86 -6.22
CA ARG A 48 -3.38 16.31 -7.56
C ARG A 48 -3.88 14.86 -7.69
N TYR A 49 -3.67 14.08 -6.65
CA TYR A 49 -4.19 12.72 -6.58
C TYR A 49 -5.71 12.69 -6.63
N GLU A 50 -6.37 13.40 -5.73
CA GLU A 50 -7.82 13.38 -5.55
C GLU A 50 -8.58 13.95 -6.76
N HIS A 51 -8.19 15.14 -7.20
CA HIS A 51 -8.97 15.89 -8.20
C HIS A 51 -8.53 15.65 -9.65
N MET A 52 -7.36 15.07 -9.88
CA MET A 52 -6.82 14.89 -11.22
C MET A 52 -6.50 13.44 -11.54
N TRP A 53 -5.63 12.80 -10.74
CA TRP A 53 -5.17 11.45 -11.03
C TRP A 53 -6.28 10.41 -10.88
N LEU A 54 -6.95 10.36 -9.75
CA LEU A 54 -7.97 9.35 -9.48
C LEU A 54 -9.10 9.37 -10.52
N PRO A 55 -9.67 10.54 -10.90
CA PRO A 55 -10.64 10.62 -11.98
C PRO A 55 -10.06 10.26 -13.37
N MET A 56 -8.78 10.57 -13.62
CA MET A 56 -8.12 10.19 -14.86
C MET A 56 -7.91 8.68 -14.93
N ALA A 57 -7.31 8.10 -13.91
CA ALA A 57 -7.01 6.66 -13.83
C ALA A 57 -8.28 5.79 -13.87
N ALA A 58 -9.39 6.30 -13.33
CA ALA A 58 -10.67 5.63 -13.42
C ALA A 58 -11.18 5.45 -14.88
N ASN A 59 -10.77 6.31 -15.80
CA ASN A 59 -11.19 6.27 -17.21
C ASN A 59 -10.17 5.61 -18.14
N GLU A 60 -9.02 5.20 -17.60
CA GLU A 60 -7.93 4.63 -18.37
C GLU A 60 -7.66 3.16 -17.97
N LYS A 61 -6.83 2.49 -18.77
CA LYS A 61 -6.31 1.16 -18.42
C LYS A 61 -5.11 1.34 -17.50
N THR A 62 -5.31 1.14 -16.20
CA THR A 62 -4.28 1.37 -15.17
C THR A 62 -3.00 0.54 -15.35
N ASN A 63 -3.07 -0.58 -16.06
CA ASN A 63 -1.89 -1.35 -16.44
C ASN A 63 -1.05 -0.75 -17.58
N GLN A 64 -1.41 0.44 -18.07
CA GLN A 64 -0.73 1.15 -19.16
C GLN A 64 -0.37 2.60 -18.81
N ILE A 65 -0.71 3.06 -17.61
CA ILE A 65 -0.43 4.41 -17.12
C ILE A 65 0.25 4.32 -15.76
N ALA A 66 1.15 5.26 -15.48
CA ALA A 66 1.82 5.41 -14.18
C ALA A 66 1.68 6.84 -13.68
N ALA A 67 1.48 7.00 -12.38
CA ALA A 67 1.41 8.31 -11.75
C ALA A 67 2.80 8.95 -11.65
N PRO A 68 2.91 10.29 -11.67
CA PRO A 68 4.14 10.96 -11.22
C PRO A 68 4.36 10.64 -9.73
N LEU A 69 5.62 10.66 -9.29
CA LEU A 69 6.03 10.08 -8.01
C LEU A 69 5.30 10.67 -6.79
N ASP A 70 5.03 11.96 -6.80
CA ASP A 70 4.27 12.62 -5.75
C ASP A 70 2.84 12.11 -5.63
N VAL A 71 2.18 11.90 -6.75
CA VAL A 71 0.82 11.36 -6.84
C VAL A 71 0.81 9.86 -6.53
N GLU A 72 1.81 9.11 -7.02
CA GLU A 72 1.93 7.68 -6.75
C GLU A 72 2.13 7.40 -5.26
N TRP A 73 2.91 8.26 -4.57
CA TRP A 73 3.08 8.20 -3.13
C TRP A 73 1.76 8.35 -2.37
N VAL A 74 0.97 9.37 -2.70
CA VAL A 74 -0.32 9.62 -2.06
C VAL A 74 -1.33 8.50 -2.40
N TRP A 75 -1.33 8.02 -3.63
CA TRP A 75 -2.17 6.90 -4.05
C TRP A 75 -1.84 5.62 -3.28
N TYR A 76 -0.54 5.32 -3.15
CA TYR A 76 -0.08 4.20 -2.33
C TYR A 76 -0.55 4.31 -0.88
N LEU A 77 -0.39 5.47 -0.24
CA LEU A 77 -0.87 5.70 1.12
C LEU A 77 -2.38 5.45 1.26
N HIS A 78 -3.18 5.84 0.28
CA HIS A 78 -4.62 5.61 0.28
C HIS A 78 -4.96 4.11 0.17
N MET A 79 -4.24 3.38 -0.67
CA MET A 79 -4.43 1.93 -0.82
C MET A 79 -4.09 1.14 0.44
N LEU A 80 -3.26 1.68 1.33
CA LEU A 80 -2.94 1.05 2.61
C LEU A 80 -4.13 1.00 3.59
N ALA A 81 -5.20 1.77 3.33
CA ALA A 81 -6.48 1.68 4.03
C ALA A 81 -7.55 1.08 3.08
N PRO A 82 -7.56 -0.23 2.82
CA PRO A 82 -8.24 -0.83 1.68
C PRO A 82 -9.76 -0.65 1.70
N ARG A 83 -10.41 -0.61 2.88
CA ARG A 83 -11.85 -0.35 2.98
C ARG A 83 -12.19 1.11 2.70
N VAL A 84 -11.36 2.03 3.18
CA VAL A 84 -11.50 3.46 2.91
C VAL A 84 -11.27 3.71 1.43
N TYR A 85 -10.21 3.12 0.86
CA TYR A 85 -9.91 3.20 -0.57
C TYR A 85 -11.06 2.72 -1.45
N ASP A 86 -11.65 1.55 -1.14
CA ASP A 86 -12.81 1.01 -1.84
C ASP A 86 -14.00 1.98 -1.77
N SER A 87 -14.31 2.50 -0.59
CA SER A 87 -15.42 3.42 -0.35
C SER A 87 -15.23 4.75 -1.08
N ASP A 88 -14.05 5.36 -0.96
CA ASP A 88 -13.75 6.64 -1.59
C ASP A 88 -13.72 6.53 -3.13
N CYS A 89 -13.14 5.46 -3.67
CA CYS A 89 -13.18 5.19 -5.10
C CYS A 89 -14.62 5.04 -5.62
N GLN A 90 -15.47 4.31 -4.90
CA GLN A 90 -16.88 4.18 -5.27
C GLN A 90 -17.61 5.52 -5.25
N ARG A 91 -17.38 6.33 -4.23
CA ARG A 91 -18.02 7.65 -4.07
C ARG A 91 -17.53 8.67 -5.10
N LEU A 92 -16.21 8.73 -5.33
CA LEU A 92 -15.60 9.78 -6.15
C LEU A 92 -15.60 9.44 -7.65
N VAL A 93 -15.41 8.17 -8.01
CA VAL A 93 -15.20 7.74 -9.40
C VAL A 93 -16.05 6.54 -9.81
N SER A 94 -16.99 6.10 -8.96
CA SER A 94 -17.99 5.04 -9.20
C SER A 94 -17.41 3.64 -9.43
N LYS A 95 -16.14 3.43 -9.15
CA LYS A 95 -15.47 2.11 -9.24
C LYS A 95 -14.15 2.11 -8.51
N VAL A 96 -13.72 0.94 -8.02
CA VAL A 96 -12.37 0.77 -7.48
C VAL A 96 -11.35 0.86 -8.63
N VAL A 97 -10.37 1.72 -8.48
CA VAL A 97 -9.27 1.90 -9.45
C VAL A 97 -8.16 0.91 -9.10
N ASP A 98 -7.80 0.05 -10.05
CA ASP A 98 -6.71 -0.90 -9.85
C ASP A 98 -5.35 -0.21 -9.96
N HIS A 99 -4.35 -0.80 -9.32
CA HIS A 99 -2.97 -0.33 -9.34
C HIS A 99 -2.01 -1.52 -9.40
N LYS A 100 -0.82 -1.29 -9.90
CA LYS A 100 0.34 -2.19 -9.76
C LYS A 100 1.62 -1.38 -9.87
N PHE A 101 2.67 -1.84 -9.23
CA PHE A 101 4.00 -1.36 -9.52
C PHE A 101 4.50 -1.89 -10.87
N PHE A 102 5.22 -1.06 -11.60
CA PHE A 102 5.81 -1.39 -12.89
C PHE A 102 7.30 -1.68 -12.75
N THR A 103 7.84 -2.57 -13.59
CA THR A 103 9.30 -2.61 -13.77
C THR A 103 9.78 -1.27 -14.34
N ARG A 104 11.09 -1.01 -14.23
CA ARG A 104 11.69 0.26 -14.66
C ARG A 104 11.37 0.59 -16.12
N GLU A 105 11.46 -0.39 -17.01
CA GLU A 105 11.16 -0.23 -18.44
C GLU A 105 9.69 0.05 -18.69
N GLN A 106 8.82 -0.70 -18.02
CA GLN A 106 7.37 -0.52 -18.11
C GLN A 106 6.95 0.84 -17.56
N LYS A 107 7.55 1.27 -16.41
CA LYS A 107 7.25 2.56 -15.76
C LYS A 107 7.52 3.72 -16.73
N LYS A 108 8.65 3.70 -17.45
CA LYS A 108 8.99 4.74 -18.42
C LYS A 108 7.90 4.92 -19.49
N LEU A 109 7.51 3.84 -20.16
CA LEU A 109 6.47 3.89 -21.20
C LEU A 109 5.09 4.30 -20.63
N ALA A 110 4.76 3.84 -19.43
CA ALA A 110 3.51 4.19 -18.78
C ALA A 110 3.48 5.67 -18.37
N LEU A 111 4.61 6.24 -17.90
CA LEU A 111 4.75 7.67 -17.58
C LEU A 111 4.62 8.55 -18.82
N GLU A 112 5.29 8.20 -19.92
CA GLU A 112 5.18 8.92 -21.20
C GLU A 112 3.71 9.00 -21.65
N LYS A 113 3.01 7.88 -21.63
CA LYS A 113 1.57 7.83 -21.94
C LYS A 113 0.73 8.67 -20.98
N SER A 114 1.00 8.58 -19.69
CA SER A 114 0.29 9.39 -18.67
C SER A 114 0.48 10.87 -18.88
N GLN A 115 1.70 11.30 -19.20
CA GLN A 115 2.04 12.70 -19.44
C GLN A 115 1.28 13.28 -20.64
N GLU A 116 1.11 12.50 -21.72
CA GLU A 116 0.31 12.92 -22.89
C GLU A 116 -1.17 13.10 -22.51
N ILE A 117 -1.75 12.15 -21.75
CA ILE A 117 -3.15 12.22 -21.31
C ILE A 117 -3.34 13.39 -20.35
N TRP A 118 -2.42 13.56 -19.38
CA TRP A 118 -2.44 14.62 -18.40
C TRP A 118 -2.39 15.99 -19.05
N LYS A 119 -1.42 16.23 -19.94
CA LYS A 119 -1.27 17.50 -20.65
C LYS A 119 -2.51 17.90 -21.44
N ARG A 120 -3.19 16.91 -22.03
CA ARG A 120 -4.44 17.16 -22.77
C ARG A 120 -5.61 17.49 -21.85
N ARG A 121 -5.66 16.86 -20.65
CA ARG A 121 -6.78 16.97 -19.71
C ARG A 121 -6.60 18.13 -18.73
N TYR A 122 -5.37 18.42 -18.37
CA TYR A 122 -4.98 19.44 -17.39
C TYR A 122 -3.83 20.32 -17.91
N PRO A 123 -4.07 21.14 -18.94
CA PRO A 123 -3.00 21.88 -19.65
C PRO A 123 -2.22 22.85 -18.77
N ASP A 124 -2.86 23.38 -17.71
CA ASP A 124 -2.29 24.35 -16.79
C ASP A 124 -1.60 23.70 -15.56
N GLU A 125 -1.67 22.38 -15.44
CA GLU A 125 -1.07 21.66 -14.31
C GLU A 125 0.15 20.86 -14.80
N PRO A 126 1.36 21.09 -14.26
CA PRO A 126 2.53 20.31 -14.64
C PRO A 126 2.38 18.84 -14.23
N PHE A 127 2.86 17.93 -15.08
CA PHE A 127 2.84 16.50 -14.77
C PHE A 127 3.82 16.18 -13.64
N ASP A 128 5.04 16.69 -13.72
CA ASP A 128 6.04 16.53 -12.67
C ASP A 128 6.09 17.79 -11.79
N ILE A 129 6.14 17.60 -10.47
CA ILE A 129 6.30 18.71 -9.53
C ILE A 129 7.74 19.25 -9.58
N ASN A 130 7.86 20.57 -9.68
CA ASN A 130 9.11 21.26 -9.38
C ASN A 130 9.11 21.67 -7.89
N PRO A 131 10.00 21.11 -7.05
CA PRO A 131 10.08 21.45 -5.64
C PRO A 131 10.36 22.94 -5.38
N ASP A 132 11.02 23.63 -6.30
CA ASP A 132 11.39 25.04 -6.17
C ASP A 132 10.20 25.99 -6.43
N SER A 133 9.09 25.50 -6.99
CA SER A 133 7.91 26.29 -7.33
C SER A 133 6.80 26.27 -6.27
N VAL A 134 7.12 25.91 -5.04
CA VAL A 134 6.16 25.79 -3.90
C VAL A 134 5.36 27.06 -3.66
N SER A 135 5.96 28.25 -3.87
CA SER A 135 5.29 29.53 -3.68
C SER A 135 4.12 29.82 -4.64
N GLN A 136 3.99 29.03 -5.72
CA GLN A 136 2.94 29.19 -6.73
C GLN A 136 1.76 28.23 -6.51
N ILE A 137 1.84 27.37 -5.49
CA ILE A 137 0.77 26.40 -5.20
C ILE A 137 -0.37 27.15 -4.50
N SER A 138 -1.52 27.22 -5.16
CA SER A 138 -2.76 27.73 -4.56
C SER A 138 -3.14 26.90 -3.35
N ALA A 139 -3.83 27.50 -2.37
CA ALA A 139 -4.37 26.78 -1.25
C ALA A 139 -5.22 25.60 -1.76
N ALA A 140 -4.89 24.40 -1.32
CA ALA A 140 -5.64 23.22 -1.69
C ALA A 140 -7.08 23.34 -1.15
N PRO A 141 -8.13 22.99 -1.93
CA PRO A 141 -9.47 22.84 -1.39
C PRO A 141 -9.46 21.78 -0.27
N SER A 142 -10.48 21.78 0.59
CA SER A 142 -10.64 20.72 1.58
C SER A 142 -10.75 19.37 0.88
N SER A 143 -9.96 18.41 1.31
CA SER A 143 -10.02 17.05 0.76
C SER A 143 -11.36 16.38 1.09
N GLU A 144 -11.93 15.68 0.14
CA GLU A 144 -13.11 14.83 0.31
C GLU A 144 -12.75 13.39 0.69
N LEU A 145 -11.45 13.04 0.71
CA LEU A 145 -11.01 11.71 1.10
C LEU A 145 -11.34 11.42 2.56
N SER A 146 -11.73 10.19 2.84
CA SER A 146 -12.17 9.76 4.17
C SER A 146 -11.01 9.44 5.13
N CYS A 147 -9.75 9.60 4.69
CA CYS A 147 -8.56 9.40 5.51
C CYS A 147 -7.58 10.58 5.41
N ASP A 148 -6.81 10.80 6.48
CA ASP A 148 -5.76 11.82 6.53
C ASP A 148 -4.46 11.29 5.93
N LEU A 149 -4.28 11.50 4.61
CA LEU A 149 -3.09 11.06 3.87
C LEU A 149 -1.81 11.83 4.26
N ILE A 150 -1.94 13.03 4.82
CA ILE A 150 -0.80 13.80 5.33
C ILE A 150 -0.26 13.10 6.59
N ARG A 151 -1.15 12.72 7.50
CA ARG A 151 -0.78 11.93 8.68
C ARG A 151 -0.23 10.57 8.29
N ALA A 152 -0.87 9.87 7.35
CA ALA A 152 -0.40 8.58 6.85
C ALA A 152 1.04 8.66 6.31
N ALA A 153 1.42 9.71 5.57
CA ALA A 153 2.77 9.92 5.07
C ALA A 153 3.81 10.02 6.21
N ILE A 154 3.46 10.73 7.29
CA ILE A 154 4.35 10.89 8.44
C ILE A 154 4.57 9.55 9.15
N VAL A 155 3.51 8.79 9.35
CA VAL A 155 3.56 7.45 9.99
C VAL A 155 4.38 6.49 9.14
N GLN A 156 4.13 6.46 7.83
CA GLN A 156 4.80 5.56 6.90
C GLN A 156 6.31 5.75 6.80
N ARG A 157 6.82 6.95 7.11
CA ARG A 157 8.26 7.22 7.12
C ARG A 157 9.05 6.28 8.04
N ASN A 158 8.51 5.95 9.19
CA ASN A 158 9.17 5.03 10.13
C ASN A 158 9.24 3.61 9.57
N PHE A 159 8.18 3.17 8.92
CA PHE A 159 8.15 1.88 8.24
C PHE A 159 9.17 1.83 7.09
N ASN A 160 9.22 2.86 6.24
CA ASN A 160 10.18 2.94 5.14
C ASN A 160 11.61 2.82 5.63
N TYR A 161 11.96 3.50 6.74
CA TYR A 161 13.28 3.37 7.37
C TYR A 161 13.57 1.92 7.82
N GLN A 162 12.61 1.24 8.42
CA GLN A 162 12.81 -0.15 8.88
C GLN A 162 13.05 -1.11 7.73
N VAL A 163 12.26 -1.01 6.64
CA VAL A 163 12.38 -1.91 5.49
C VAL A 163 13.50 -1.54 4.52
N SER A 164 14.21 -0.43 4.75
CA SER A 164 15.41 -0.04 3.97
C SER A 164 16.66 -0.86 4.33
N LEU A 165 16.60 -1.69 5.37
CA LEU A 165 17.72 -2.51 5.79
C LEU A 165 18.08 -3.56 4.73
N PRO A 166 19.39 -3.88 4.54
CA PRO A 166 19.88 -4.69 3.42
C PRO A 166 19.24 -6.07 3.25
N HIS A 167 18.84 -6.72 4.35
CA HIS A 167 18.24 -8.05 4.29
C HIS A 167 16.86 -8.08 3.61
N TYR A 168 16.14 -6.95 3.54
CA TYR A 168 14.88 -6.84 2.80
C TYR A 168 15.07 -6.89 1.28
N ASN A 169 16.29 -6.75 0.77
CA ASN A 169 16.61 -6.93 -0.65
C ASN A 169 16.94 -8.40 -1.00
N ASP A 170 16.99 -9.30 -0.02
CA ASP A 170 17.30 -10.73 -0.27
C ASP A 170 16.05 -11.49 -0.69
N ARG A 171 16.07 -12.07 -1.89
CA ARG A 171 14.93 -12.82 -2.45
C ARG A 171 14.52 -14.03 -1.62
N LYS A 172 15.47 -14.70 -0.96
CA LYS A 172 15.17 -15.86 -0.11
C LYS A 172 14.45 -15.39 1.17
N PHE A 173 14.90 -14.28 1.75
CA PHE A 173 14.23 -13.63 2.86
C PHE A 173 12.80 -13.26 2.48
N LEU A 174 12.59 -12.55 1.36
CA LEU A 174 11.25 -12.18 0.88
C LEU A 174 10.37 -13.40 0.59
N GLY A 175 10.92 -14.46 0.01
CA GLY A 175 10.20 -15.71 -0.20
C GLY A 175 9.71 -16.35 1.12
N ASN A 176 10.48 -16.24 2.20
CA ASN A 176 10.04 -16.67 3.53
C ASN A 176 9.01 -15.72 4.13
N ALA A 177 9.17 -14.41 3.99
CA ALA A 177 8.19 -13.40 4.39
C ALA A 177 6.82 -13.64 3.71
N VAL A 178 6.79 -13.97 2.42
CA VAL A 178 5.55 -14.34 1.71
C VAL A 178 4.87 -15.57 2.33
N LYS A 179 5.65 -16.59 2.75
CA LYS A 179 5.07 -17.76 3.44
C LYS A 179 4.46 -17.38 4.79
N ARG A 180 5.17 -16.51 5.54
CA ARG A 180 4.71 -15.99 6.84
C ARG A 180 3.46 -15.11 6.67
N TYR A 181 3.43 -14.22 5.68
CA TYR A 181 2.26 -13.42 5.34
C TYR A 181 1.02 -14.31 5.04
N LYS A 182 1.17 -15.38 4.25
CA LYS A 182 0.08 -16.31 3.99
C LYS A 182 -0.42 -17.03 5.24
N LYS A 183 0.48 -17.36 6.17
CA LYS A 183 0.10 -17.88 7.51
C LYS A 183 -0.67 -16.80 8.29
N PHE A 184 -0.19 -15.56 8.27
CA PHE A 184 -0.82 -14.44 8.95
C PHE A 184 -2.25 -14.16 8.46
N LEU A 185 -2.49 -14.18 7.15
CA LEU A 185 -3.85 -14.08 6.61
C LEU A 185 -4.76 -15.21 7.10
N ARG A 186 -4.24 -16.43 7.22
CA ARG A 186 -5.01 -17.56 7.77
C ARG A 186 -5.28 -17.40 9.26
N LEU A 187 -4.35 -16.84 10.00
CA LEU A 187 -4.57 -16.52 11.40
C LEU A 187 -5.73 -15.56 11.56
N HIS A 188 -5.80 -14.49 10.75
CA HIS A 188 -6.95 -13.59 10.70
C HIS A 188 -8.27 -14.29 10.35
N SER A 189 -8.24 -15.29 9.47
CA SER A 189 -9.45 -16.03 9.10
C SER A 189 -9.97 -16.94 10.22
N SER A 190 -9.12 -17.28 11.21
CA SER A 190 -9.51 -18.12 12.35
C SER A 190 -10.23 -17.37 13.46
N SER A 191 -10.09 -16.05 13.53
CA SER A 191 -10.75 -15.21 14.55
C SER A 191 -11.09 -13.82 13.98
N SER A 192 -12.37 -13.52 13.93
CA SER A 192 -12.87 -12.20 13.46
C SER A 192 -12.92 -11.13 14.56
N ARG A 193 -12.56 -11.48 15.81
CA ARG A 193 -12.66 -10.59 16.97
C ARG A 193 -11.32 -10.15 17.52
N GLU A 194 -10.24 -10.78 17.11
CA GLU A 194 -8.90 -10.49 17.62
C GLU A 194 -8.15 -9.60 16.63
N ILE A 195 -7.41 -8.64 17.16
CA ILE A 195 -6.48 -7.80 16.38
C ILE A 195 -5.13 -8.51 16.41
N PHE A 196 -4.58 -8.77 15.23
CA PHE A 196 -3.27 -9.36 15.07
C PHE A 196 -2.28 -8.33 14.51
N ILE A 197 -1.10 -8.23 15.11
CA ILE A 197 -0.06 -7.29 14.72
C ILE A 197 0.98 -7.99 13.86
N PRO A 198 1.23 -7.53 12.60
CA PRO A 198 2.25 -8.11 11.74
C PRO A 198 3.66 -7.75 12.23
N THR A 199 4.62 -8.63 11.95
CA THR A 199 6.05 -8.27 11.98
C THR A 199 6.41 -7.50 10.71
N CYS A 200 7.50 -6.71 10.72
CA CYS A 200 7.87 -5.86 9.57
C CYS A 200 8.03 -6.62 8.25
N ASP A 201 8.48 -7.88 8.29
CA ASP A 201 8.57 -8.73 7.10
C ASP A 201 7.19 -9.13 6.54
N ILE A 202 6.24 -9.43 7.43
CA ILE A 202 4.85 -9.72 7.05
C ILE A 202 4.17 -8.46 6.50
N ASP A 203 4.36 -7.34 7.17
CA ASP A 203 3.75 -6.06 6.84
C ASP A 203 4.25 -5.53 5.50
N LEU A 204 5.54 -5.68 5.20
CA LEU A 204 6.11 -5.34 3.89
C LEU A 204 5.43 -6.10 2.74
N ILE A 205 5.21 -7.40 2.90
CA ILE A 205 4.50 -8.19 1.88
C ILE A 205 3.03 -7.78 1.81
N TRP A 206 2.43 -7.46 2.95
CA TRP A 206 1.05 -6.99 3.00
C TRP A 206 0.87 -5.67 2.23
N HIS A 207 1.74 -4.69 2.47
CA HIS A 207 1.77 -3.42 1.74
C HIS A 207 1.93 -3.63 0.22
N ALA A 208 2.85 -4.50 -0.20
CA ALA A 208 3.00 -4.83 -1.62
C ALA A 208 1.73 -5.47 -2.21
N HIS A 209 0.98 -6.25 -1.42
CA HIS A 209 -0.30 -6.84 -1.86
C HIS A 209 -1.43 -5.79 -1.90
N LEU A 210 -1.51 -4.89 -0.91
CA LEU A 210 -2.46 -3.78 -0.87
C LEU A 210 -2.31 -2.84 -2.07
N ALA A 211 -1.08 -2.65 -2.56
CA ALA A 211 -0.80 -1.89 -3.78
C ALA A 211 -1.33 -2.58 -5.08
N HIS A 212 -2.04 -3.72 -4.95
CA HIS A 212 -2.78 -4.38 -6.02
C HIS A 212 -4.25 -4.55 -5.60
N PRO A 213 -5.05 -3.47 -5.55
CA PRO A 213 -6.33 -3.41 -4.85
C PRO A 213 -7.32 -4.49 -5.29
N LEU A 214 -7.46 -4.72 -6.60
CA LEU A 214 -8.40 -5.74 -7.10
C LEU A 214 -7.93 -7.16 -6.79
N ALA A 215 -6.61 -7.43 -6.85
CA ALA A 215 -6.07 -8.74 -6.51
C ALA A 215 -6.22 -9.00 -5.00
N TYR A 216 -5.89 -8.02 -4.15
CA TYR A 216 -6.06 -8.08 -2.71
C TYR A 216 -7.52 -8.35 -2.32
N ARG A 217 -8.45 -7.54 -2.83
CA ARG A 217 -9.89 -7.69 -2.60
C ARG A 217 -10.39 -9.08 -2.99
N ASN A 218 -9.98 -9.58 -4.16
CA ASN A 218 -10.38 -10.91 -4.64
C ASN A 218 -9.86 -12.03 -3.72
N GLU A 219 -8.63 -11.91 -3.22
CA GLU A 219 -8.08 -12.91 -2.28
C GLU A 219 -8.76 -12.82 -0.92
N CYS A 220 -8.93 -11.63 -0.38
CA CYS A 220 -9.65 -11.42 0.88
C CYS A 220 -11.10 -11.95 0.82
N THR A 221 -11.82 -11.70 -0.27
CA THR A 221 -13.20 -12.21 -0.43
C THR A 221 -13.26 -13.72 -0.35
N LYS A 222 -12.26 -14.43 -0.88
CA LYS A 222 -12.17 -15.90 -0.80
C LYS A 222 -11.85 -16.40 0.61
N LEU A 223 -11.06 -15.65 1.38
CA LEU A 223 -10.60 -16.05 2.71
C LEU A 223 -11.56 -15.59 3.83
N PHE A 224 -12.11 -14.39 3.71
CA PHE A 224 -12.81 -13.69 4.81
C PHE A 224 -14.25 -13.32 4.49
N ARG A 225 -14.75 -13.59 3.28
CA ARG A 225 -16.04 -13.08 2.75
C ARG A 225 -16.14 -11.55 2.71
N GLY A 226 -15.01 -10.85 2.74
CA GLY A 226 -14.93 -9.38 2.71
C GLY A 226 -13.47 -8.93 2.72
N THR A 227 -13.21 -7.63 2.59
CA THR A 227 -11.87 -7.06 2.63
C THR A 227 -11.33 -7.03 4.05
N LEU A 228 -10.18 -7.64 4.30
CA LEU A 228 -9.44 -7.46 5.54
C LEU A 228 -8.87 -6.04 5.55
N ASP A 229 -9.15 -5.30 6.60
CA ASP A 229 -8.62 -3.95 6.78
C ASP A 229 -7.18 -3.99 7.28
N HIS A 230 -6.45 -2.93 6.97
CA HIS A 230 -5.10 -2.71 7.44
C HIS A 230 -5.06 -1.33 8.10
N ASP A 231 -4.96 -1.29 9.40
CA ASP A 231 -4.89 -0.04 10.14
C ASP A 231 -3.43 0.29 10.48
N HIS A 232 -2.92 1.38 9.91
CA HIS A 232 -1.57 1.84 10.18
C HIS A 232 -1.33 2.20 11.65
N GLU A 233 -2.36 2.67 12.35
CA GLU A 233 -2.22 3.10 13.72
C GLU A 233 -2.11 1.93 14.69
N ASP A 234 -2.75 0.81 14.38
CA ASP A 234 -2.74 -0.39 15.23
C ASP A 234 -1.45 -1.22 15.07
N HIS A 235 -0.73 -1.07 13.97
CA HIS A 235 0.46 -1.87 13.66
C HIS A 235 1.78 -1.29 14.19
N ILE A 236 1.78 -0.03 14.63
CA ILE A 236 2.95 0.55 15.29
C ILE A 236 2.87 0.20 16.78
N PRO A 237 3.86 -0.55 17.33
CA PRO A 237 3.94 -0.75 18.76
C PRO A 237 4.12 0.61 19.45
N ARG A 238 3.04 1.19 19.94
CA ARG A 238 3.05 2.48 20.64
C ARG A 238 3.61 2.36 22.06
N GLY A 239 3.92 1.14 22.49
CA GLY A 239 4.29 0.85 23.87
C GLY A 239 3.11 1.04 24.83
N ASP A 240 1.90 1.32 24.33
CA ASP A 240 0.69 1.35 25.14
C ASP A 240 0.17 -0.07 25.43
N ALA A 241 -0.61 -0.19 26.51
CA ALA A 241 -1.11 -1.48 26.97
C ALA A 241 -1.94 -2.26 25.89
N PRO A 242 -2.78 -1.61 25.05
CA PRO A 242 -3.51 -2.31 24.01
C PRO A 242 -2.62 -2.92 22.93
N SER A 243 -1.61 -2.21 22.43
CA SER A 243 -0.71 -2.72 21.37
C SER A 243 0.20 -3.84 21.88
N VAL A 244 0.69 -3.74 23.10
CA VAL A 244 1.48 -4.81 23.75
C VAL A 244 0.64 -6.07 23.94
N CYS A 245 -0.62 -5.92 24.35
CA CYS A 245 -1.56 -7.03 24.51
C CYS A 245 -1.85 -7.70 23.15
N ALA A 246 -2.10 -6.93 22.08
CA ALA A 246 -2.37 -7.47 20.76
C ALA A 246 -1.15 -8.22 20.17
N ALA A 247 0.07 -7.71 20.40
CA ALA A 247 1.29 -8.40 20.01
C ALA A 247 1.46 -9.75 20.72
N ALA A 248 1.21 -9.80 22.04
CA ALA A 248 1.25 -11.04 22.80
C ALA A 248 0.19 -12.06 22.32
N ILE A 249 -1.04 -11.59 22.07
CA ILE A 249 -2.11 -12.42 21.50
C ILE A 249 -1.68 -13.01 20.15
N THR A 250 -1.05 -12.19 19.29
CA THR A 250 -0.58 -12.64 17.99
C THR A 250 0.46 -13.75 18.12
N GLN A 251 1.44 -13.59 19.02
CA GLN A 251 2.48 -14.60 19.29
C GLN A 251 1.87 -15.91 19.80
N ASP A 252 0.98 -15.83 20.77
CA ASP A 252 0.34 -17.01 21.37
C ASP A 252 -0.50 -17.77 20.33
N ARG A 253 -1.31 -17.05 19.57
CA ARG A 253 -2.15 -17.65 18.52
C ARG A 253 -1.32 -18.28 17.40
N TRP A 254 -0.22 -17.61 17.01
CA TRP A 254 0.70 -18.14 16.03
C TRP A 254 1.36 -19.44 16.51
N ALA A 255 1.91 -19.46 17.72
CA ALA A 255 2.51 -20.63 18.32
C ALA A 255 1.51 -21.80 18.43
N MET A 256 0.27 -21.51 18.86
CA MET A 256 -0.81 -22.52 18.94
C MET A 256 -1.18 -23.08 17.56
N MET A 257 -1.20 -22.26 16.52
CA MET A 257 -1.66 -22.66 15.19
C MET A 257 -0.57 -23.32 14.35
N TYR A 258 0.69 -22.91 14.50
CA TYR A 258 1.79 -23.31 13.62
C TYR A 258 2.93 -24.04 14.33
N GLY A 259 3.01 -24.01 15.65
CA GLY A 259 4.06 -24.67 16.42
C GLY A 259 5.46 -24.06 16.25
N ASP A 260 5.54 -22.85 15.70
CA ASP A 260 6.80 -22.11 15.50
C ASP A 260 6.76 -20.72 16.12
N ASN A 261 7.92 -20.09 16.29
CA ASN A 261 8.01 -18.74 16.83
C ASN A 261 7.51 -17.69 15.83
N TYR A 262 6.78 -16.70 16.33
CA TYR A 262 6.30 -15.59 15.54
C TYR A 262 7.40 -14.54 15.29
N VAL A 263 8.29 -14.33 16.25
CA VAL A 263 9.42 -13.38 16.22
C VAL A 263 10.73 -14.12 16.33
#